data_90b66a7b178ac8c6a2e9a8391a0c680e
#
_entry.id   90b66a7b178ac8c6a2e9a8391a0c680e
#
_cell.length_a   1.000
_cell.length_b   1.000
_cell.length_c   1.000
_cell.angle_alpha   90.00
_cell.angle_beta   90.00
_cell.angle_gamma   90.00
#
_symmetry.space_group_name_H-M   'P 1'
#
loop_
_entity.id
_entity.type
_entity.pdbx_description
1 polymer ?
#
loop_
_entity_poly.entity_id
_entity_poly.type
_entity_poly.pdbx_seq_one_letter_code
_entity_poly.pdbx_strand_id
1 'polypeptide(L)'
;MGWKLLILDMGYAPADVLSLARLPGDLFARPNASLSPAQYFDLWRGLEQAAGNDELALKLAQAMSVEAFDPAMFACLCSPDLNTALQRLAHYKRLMCPLHMVVDIRADRTLVTLSCYGSDEPIPRSLGMSELVFFTQLARLGTRERIEPLAASVPDLPMNLAPYQAYLGCALAASEQIQMTFSAQDARRPFLTDNMAMWAAFEPALNSRLSELDAQASLRERVRAVLLETLPAGISSIDAVAQRLAISKRSLQRQLAEESVGFQELLSEVRHELARHYLSRTDISAGEISWLLGFQESNSFIRAFRSWTGTTPAAYRQGRVGMDAQWH
;
A
#
# COMPACT_ATOMS: atom_id res chain seq x y z
N MET A 1 -16.98 2.72 1.88
CA MET A 1 -17.20 1.28 2.06
C MET A 1 -18.24 1.04 3.16
N GLY A 2 -19.19 0.16 2.92
CA GLY A 2 -20.22 -0.17 3.92
C GLY A 2 -19.70 -1.11 5.01
N TRP A 3 -18.71 -0.67 5.80
CA TRP A 3 -18.09 -1.50 6.84
C TRP A 3 -19.10 -2.20 7.75
N LYS A 4 -20.19 -1.48 8.13
CA LYS A 4 -21.23 -2.06 8.98
C LYS A 4 -21.89 -3.27 8.32
N LEU A 5 -22.23 -3.16 7.03
CA LEU A 5 -22.86 -4.26 6.28
C LEU A 5 -21.89 -5.41 6.12
N LEU A 6 -20.65 -5.12 5.73
CA LEU A 6 -19.60 -6.12 5.54
C LEU A 6 -19.32 -6.94 6.81
N ILE A 7 -19.26 -6.27 7.97
CA ILE A 7 -19.09 -6.93 9.28
C ILE A 7 -20.27 -7.86 9.59
N LEU A 8 -21.51 -7.41 9.30
CA LEU A 8 -22.71 -8.22 9.46
C LEU A 8 -22.72 -9.44 8.51
N ASP A 9 -22.34 -9.24 7.24
CA ASP A 9 -22.29 -10.31 6.23
C ASP A 9 -21.24 -11.37 6.59
N MET A 10 -20.17 -10.98 7.28
CA MET A 10 -19.18 -11.91 7.85
C MET A 10 -19.68 -12.64 9.13
N GLY A 11 -20.86 -12.27 9.65
CA GLY A 11 -21.44 -12.88 10.84
C GLY A 11 -20.99 -12.26 12.16
N TYR A 12 -20.37 -11.07 12.16
CA TYR A 12 -19.93 -10.38 13.38
C TYR A 12 -20.86 -9.23 13.76
N ALA A 13 -20.95 -8.93 15.06
CA ALA A 13 -21.68 -7.76 15.53
C ALA A 13 -20.81 -6.50 15.42
N PRO A 14 -21.24 -5.45 14.68
CA PRO A 14 -20.45 -4.21 14.55
C PRO A 14 -20.08 -3.53 15.85
N ALA A 15 -20.97 -3.61 16.87
CA ALA A 15 -20.72 -3.04 18.19
C ALA A 15 -19.55 -3.74 18.91
N ASP A 16 -19.46 -5.07 18.81
CA ASP A 16 -18.39 -5.84 19.42
C ASP A 16 -17.05 -5.54 18.75
N VAL A 17 -17.03 -5.47 17.42
CA VAL A 17 -15.83 -5.11 16.66
C VAL A 17 -15.34 -3.71 17.04
N LEU A 18 -16.24 -2.71 17.12
CA LEU A 18 -15.86 -1.35 17.50
C LEU A 18 -15.35 -1.29 18.95
N SER A 19 -15.95 -2.06 19.86
CA SER A 19 -15.50 -2.16 21.26
C SER A 19 -14.09 -2.76 21.33
N LEU A 20 -13.84 -3.86 20.64
CA LEU A 20 -12.52 -4.51 20.56
C LEU A 20 -11.47 -3.60 19.93
N ALA A 21 -11.86 -2.84 18.90
CA ALA A 21 -11.03 -1.84 18.25
C ALA A 21 -10.82 -0.56 19.06
N ARG A 22 -11.48 -0.41 20.22
CA ARG A 22 -11.49 0.83 21.03
C ARG A 22 -11.92 2.06 20.23
N LEU A 23 -12.83 1.89 19.29
CA LEU A 23 -13.40 2.94 18.46
C LEU A 23 -14.80 3.34 18.98
N PRO A 24 -15.25 4.59 18.68
CA PRO A 24 -16.57 5.04 19.08
C PRO A 24 -17.68 4.11 18.57
N GLY A 25 -18.60 3.68 19.44
CA GLY A 25 -19.68 2.74 19.10
C GLY A 25 -20.67 3.27 18.03
N ASP A 26 -20.73 4.58 17.84
CA ASP A 26 -21.54 5.27 16.84
C ASP A 26 -20.79 5.55 15.52
N LEU A 27 -19.55 5.08 15.38
CA LEU A 27 -18.68 5.37 14.22
C LEU A 27 -19.38 5.14 12.88
N PHE A 28 -20.05 4.02 12.71
CA PHE A 28 -20.74 3.66 11.46
C PHE A 28 -22.09 4.38 11.26
N ALA A 29 -22.56 5.13 12.24
CA ALA A 29 -23.75 5.97 12.13
C ALA A 29 -23.42 7.43 11.78
N ARG A 30 -22.16 7.83 11.91
CA ARG A 30 -21.73 9.20 11.63
C ARG A 30 -21.64 9.44 10.14
N PRO A 31 -22.27 10.49 9.60
CA PRO A 31 -22.07 10.87 8.21
C PRO A 31 -20.61 11.32 8.00
N ASN A 32 -19.99 10.87 6.91
CA ASN A 32 -18.62 11.24 6.54
C ASN A 32 -17.55 10.93 7.61
N ALA A 33 -17.77 9.89 8.42
CA ALA A 33 -16.76 9.45 9.38
C ALA A 33 -15.49 9.03 8.63
N SER A 34 -14.35 9.59 9.05
CA SER A 34 -13.01 9.21 8.59
C SER A 34 -12.23 8.62 9.76
N LEU A 35 -11.32 7.71 9.44
CA LEU A 35 -10.40 7.11 10.39
C LEU A 35 -8.98 7.58 10.05
N SER A 36 -8.20 7.90 11.08
CA SER A 36 -6.75 8.01 10.90
C SER A 36 -6.15 6.64 10.53
N PRO A 37 -4.93 6.58 9.95
CA PRO A 37 -4.28 5.31 9.67
C PRO A 37 -4.21 4.38 10.88
N ALA A 38 -3.87 4.88 12.07
CA ALA A 38 -3.83 4.11 13.31
C ALA A 38 -5.22 3.56 13.67
N GLN A 39 -6.27 4.39 13.64
CA GLN A 39 -7.65 3.96 13.90
C GLN A 39 -8.16 2.93 12.88
N TYR A 40 -7.72 3.04 11.63
CA TYR A 40 -8.04 2.05 10.60
C TYR A 40 -7.37 0.70 10.91
N PHE A 41 -6.15 0.70 11.40
CA PHE A 41 -5.47 -0.52 11.87
C PHE A 41 -6.12 -1.08 13.13
N ASP A 42 -6.56 -0.23 14.06
CA ASP A 42 -7.31 -0.68 15.24
C ASP A 42 -8.63 -1.36 14.86
N LEU A 43 -9.33 -0.85 13.82
CA LEU A 43 -10.53 -1.53 13.29
C LEU A 43 -10.21 -2.94 12.79
N TRP A 44 -9.10 -3.12 12.04
CA TRP A 44 -8.66 -4.43 11.58
C TRP A 44 -8.25 -5.36 12.72
N ARG A 45 -7.56 -4.85 13.75
CA ARG A 45 -7.22 -5.62 14.96
C ARG A 45 -8.48 -6.03 15.74
N GLY A 46 -9.48 -5.15 15.81
CA GLY A 46 -10.77 -5.47 16.40
C GLY A 46 -11.51 -6.58 15.64
N LEU A 47 -11.44 -6.56 14.31
CA LEU A 47 -11.94 -7.65 13.45
C LEU A 47 -11.18 -8.95 13.66
N GLU A 48 -9.85 -8.92 13.75
CA GLU A 48 -9.02 -10.10 14.05
C GLU A 48 -9.40 -10.72 15.39
N GLN A 49 -9.62 -9.90 16.41
CA GLN A 49 -10.04 -10.36 17.73
C GLN A 49 -11.46 -10.95 17.73
N ALA A 50 -12.39 -10.34 17.00
CA ALA A 50 -13.76 -10.86 16.85
C ALA A 50 -13.79 -12.17 16.05
N ALA A 51 -12.91 -12.31 15.05
CA ALA A 51 -12.80 -13.52 14.24
C ALA A 51 -12.13 -14.69 14.98
N GLY A 52 -11.29 -14.40 15.98
CA GLY A 52 -10.53 -15.43 16.68
C GLY A 52 -9.51 -16.14 15.77
N ASN A 53 -9.73 -17.44 15.54
CA ASN A 53 -8.88 -18.27 14.68
C ASN A 53 -9.41 -18.40 13.24
N ASP A 54 -10.45 -17.65 12.90
CA ASP A 54 -11.05 -17.70 11.56
C ASP A 54 -10.13 -17.10 10.49
N GLU A 55 -10.25 -17.60 9.26
CA GLU A 55 -9.56 -17.08 8.08
C GLU A 55 -10.25 -15.79 7.58
N LEU A 56 -10.11 -14.71 8.34
CA LEU A 56 -10.83 -13.45 8.14
C LEU A 56 -10.72 -12.91 6.71
N ALA A 57 -9.53 -12.96 6.10
CA ALA A 57 -9.34 -12.46 4.74
C ALA A 57 -10.09 -13.29 3.70
N LEU A 58 -10.22 -14.60 3.90
CA LEU A 58 -11.01 -15.47 3.01
C LEU A 58 -12.50 -15.28 3.22
N LYS A 59 -12.95 -15.12 4.47
CA LYS A 59 -14.35 -14.75 4.78
C LYS A 59 -14.72 -13.41 4.15
N LEU A 60 -13.84 -12.42 4.25
CA LEU A 60 -14.03 -11.12 3.62
C LEU A 60 -14.21 -11.26 2.11
N ALA A 61 -13.35 -12.05 1.44
CA ALA A 61 -13.47 -12.29 0.01
C ALA A 61 -14.78 -12.96 -0.40
N GLN A 62 -15.30 -13.86 0.44
CA GLN A 62 -16.59 -14.53 0.20
C GLN A 62 -17.78 -13.59 0.44
N ALA A 63 -17.69 -12.70 1.45
CA ALA A 63 -18.71 -11.71 1.76
C ALA A 63 -18.72 -10.51 0.79
N MET A 64 -17.63 -10.31 0.05
CA MET A 64 -17.53 -9.21 -0.94
C MET A 64 -18.42 -9.51 -2.14
N SER A 65 -19.63 -8.96 -2.14
CA SER A 65 -20.50 -8.86 -3.31
C SER A 65 -20.14 -7.62 -4.14
N VAL A 66 -20.60 -7.60 -5.40
CA VAL A 66 -20.39 -6.45 -6.29
C VAL A 66 -20.95 -5.16 -5.70
N GLU A 67 -22.03 -5.26 -4.91
CA GLU A 67 -22.69 -4.14 -4.24
C GLU A 67 -21.88 -3.62 -3.02
N ALA A 68 -21.04 -4.46 -2.44
CA ALA A 68 -20.14 -4.07 -1.35
C ALA A 68 -18.82 -3.46 -1.82
N PHE A 69 -18.53 -3.50 -3.14
CA PHE A 69 -17.33 -2.90 -3.71
C PHE A 69 -17.32 -1.38 -3.53
N ASP A 70 -16.20 -0.85 -3.07
CA ASP A 70 -15.91 0.57 -3.21
C ASP A 70 -15.90 0.93 -4.72
N PRO A 71 -16.44 2.08 -5.14
CA PRO A 71 -16.43 2.50 -6.55
C PRO A 71 -15.07 2.41 -7.22
N ALA A 72 -13.98 2.66 -6.48
CA ALA A 72 -12.61 2.53 -7.02
C ALA A 72 -12.24 1.06 -7.30
N MET A 73 -12.66 0.11 -6.45
CA MET A 73 -12.43 -1.32 -6.68
C MET A 73 -13.24 -1.82 -7.88
N PHE A 74 -14.51 -1.41 -7.97
CA PHE A 74 -15.35 -1.78 -9.11
C PHE A 74 -14.82 -1.22 -10.43
N ALA A 75 -14.38 0.04 -10.43
CA ALA A 75 -13.80 0.67 -11.61
C ALA A 75 -12.56 -0.06 -12.14
N CYS A 76 -11.77 -0.70 -11.24
CA CYS A 76 -10.62 -1.50 -11.65
C CYS A 76 -11.02 -2.73 -12.50
N LEU A 77 -12.19 -3.34 -12.27
CA LEU A 77 -12.71 -4.43 -13.10
C LEU A 77 -13.02 -3.99 -14.54
N CYS A 78 -13.27 -2.70 -14.78
CA CYS A 78 -13.48 -2.14 -16.11
C CYS A 78 -12.18 -1.92 -16.89
N SER A 79 -11.07 -2.51 -16.46
CA SER A 79 -9.76 -2.39 -17.11
C SER A 79 -9.57 -3.46 -18.19
N PRO A 80 -8.71 -3.19 -19.20
CA PRO A 80 -8.45 -4.16 -20.28
C PRO A 80 -7.67 -5.40 -19.80
N ASP A 81 -6.85 -5.27 -18.75
CA ASP A 81 -6.04 -6.35 -18.19
C ASP A 81 -5.70 -6.10 -16.72
N LEU A 82 -5.05 -7.08 -16.08
CA LEU A 82 -4.65 -6.98 -14.67
C LEU A 82 -3.61 -5.87 -14.45
N ASN A 83 -2.67 -5.66 -15.37
CA ASN A 83 -1.68 -4.58 -15.24
C ASN A 83 -2.34 -3.21 -15.12
N THR A 84 -3.26 -2.92 -16.01
CA THR A 84 -4.02 -1.66 -16.01
C THR A 84 -4.90 -1.56 -14.76
N ALA A 85 -5.55 -2.65 -14.36
CA ALA A 85 -6.36 -2.70 -13.14
C ALA A 85 -5.54 -2.39 -11.89
N LEU A 86 -4.35 -3.01 -11.75
CA LEU A 86 -3.44 -2.79 -10.63
C LEU A 86 -2.88 -1.35 -10.61
N GLN A 87 -2.54 -0.77 -11.78
CA GLN A 87 -2.10 0.64 -11.87
C GLN A 87 -3.21 1.61 -11.44
N ARG A 88 -4.45 1.40 -11.91
CA ARG A 88 -5.63 2.18 -11.48
C ARG A 88 -5.86 2.03 -9.98
N LEU A 89 -5.79 0.80 -9.48
CA LEU A 89 -5.94 0.52 -8.05
C LEU A 89 -4.85 1.23 -7.22
N ALA A 90 -3.60 1.22 -7.68
CA ALA A 90 -2.50 1.92 -7.03
C ALA A 90 -2.76 3.43 -6.97
N HIS A 91 -3.25 4.02 -8.07
CA HIS A 91 -3.57 5.45 -8.14
C HIS A 91 -4.65 5.86 -7.13
N TYR A 92 -5.71 5.06 -6.99
CA TYR A 92 -6.83 5.35 -6.09
C TYR A 92 -6.74 4.66 -4.73
N LYS A 93 -5.62 3.99 -4.41
CA LYS A 93 -5.49 3.19 -3.18
C LYS A 93 -5.77 3.98 -1.91
N ARG A 94 -5.35 5.23 -1.86
CA ARG A 94 -5.55 6.15 -0.73
C ARG A 94 -7.03 6.49 -0.45
N LEU A 95 -7.93 6.29 -1.42
CA LEU A 95 -9.37 6.44 -1.19
C LEU A 95 -9.97 5.27 -0.40
N MET A 96 -9.27 4.14 -0.32
CA MET A 96 -9.78 2.90 0.28
C MET A 96 -9.14 2.59 1.62
N CYS A 97 -7.83 2.80 1.74
CA CYS A 97 -7.07 2.44 2.93
C CYS A 97 -5.74 3.22 3.01
N PRO A 98 -5.10 3.29 4.20
CA PRO A 98 -3.84 4.00 4.39
C PRO A 98 -2.63 3.20 3.88
N LEU A 99 -2.73 2.69 2.65
CA LEU A 99 -1.65 1.95 2.02
C LEU A 99 -1.18 2.63 0.74
N HIS A 100 0.14 2.61 0.54
CA HIS A 100 0.75 2.83 -0.77
C HIS A 100 0.88 1.52 -1.51
N MET A 101 0.60 1.55 -2.80
CA MET A 101 0.73 0.41 -3.68
C MET A 101 1.64 0.76 -4.84
N VAL A 102 2.70 -0.02 -5.02
CA VAL A 102 3.65 0.09 -6.13
C VAL A 102 3.46 -1.10 -7.05
N VAL A 103 3.33 -0.84 -8.34
CA VAL A 103 3.19 -1.86 -9.39
C VAL A 103 4.40 -1.78 -10.30
N ASP A 104 5.24 -2.80 -10.29
CA ASP A 104 6.44 -2.91 -11.13
C ASP A 104 6.17 -3.94 -12.24
N ILE A 105 5.97 -3.43 -13.46
CA ILE A 105 5.65 -4.26 -14.64
C ILE A 105 6.95 -4.51 -15.42
N ARG A 106 7.34 -5.78 -15.48
CA ARG A 106 8.53 -6.24 -16.23
C ARG A 106 8.16 -7.11 -17.42
N ALA A 107 9.15 -7.51 -18.18
CA ALA A 107 8.95 -8.34 -19.37
C ALA A 107 8.37 -9.73 -19.03
N ASP A 108 8.81 -10.30 -17.90
CA ASP A 108 8.49 -11.65 -17.43
C ASP A 108 7.43 -11.71 -16.33
N ARG A 109 7.21 -10.61 -15.60
CA ARG A 109 6.33 -10.60 -14.42
C ARG A 109 5.80 -9.22 -14.08
N THR A 110 4.76 -9.18 -13.25
CA THR A 110 4.25 -7.98 -12.60
C THR A 110 4.32 -8.17 -11.08
N LEU A 111 5.04 -7.29 -10.40
CA LEU A 111 5.21 -7.30 -8.95
C LEU A 111 4.39 -6.17 -8.33
N VAL A 112 3.55 -6.53 -7.37
CA VAL A 112 2.81 -5.59 -6.51
C VAL A 112 3.45 -5.57 -5.14
N THR A 113 3.61 -4.36 -4.58
CA THR A 113 4.11 -4.18 -3.21
C THR A 113 3.27 -3.17 -2.48
N LEU A 114 2.96 -3.49 -1.24
CA LEU A 114 2.24 -2.61 -0.32
C LEU A 114 3.14 -2.13 0.81
N SER A 115 2.96 -0.88 1.17
CA SER A 115 3.53 -0.25 2.36
C SER A 115 2.50 0.67 3.01
N CYS A 116 2.65 0.96 4.31
CA CYS A 116 1.79 1.91 5.00
C CYS A 116 2.27 3.34 4.79
N TYR A 117 1.36 4.32 4.86
CA TYR A 117 1.68 5.73 5.05
C TYR A 117 0.97 6.27 6.29
N GLY A 118 1.61 7.25 6.94
CA GLY A 118 1.01 7.95 8.09
C GLY A 118 0.91 7.15 9.38
N SER A 119 1.58 5.99 9.46
CA SER A 119 1.76 5.21 10.68
C SER A 119 3.04 4.41 10.61
N ASP A 120 3.77 4.36 11.73
CA ASP A 120 4.95 3.49 11.90
C ASP A 120 4.55 2.09 12.43
N GLU A 121 3.28 1.89 12.69
CA GLU A 121 2.75 0.60 13.15
C GLU A 121 2.76 -0.44 12.02
N PRO A 122 3.02 -1.70 12.36
CA PRO A 122 2.94 -2.78 11.38
C PRO A 122 1.50 -2.91 10.84
N ILE A 123 1.40 -3.14 9.53
CA ILE A 123 0.12 -3.42 8.88
C ILE A 123 -0.50 -4.66 9.53
N PRO A 124 -1.77 -4.62 9.99
CA PRO A 124 -2.45 -5.79 10.53
C PRO A 124 -2.39 -6.98 9.57
N ARG A 125 -2.15 -8.17 10.11
CA ARG A 125 -2.01 -9.40 9.32
C ARG A 125 -3.19 -9.64 8.39
N SER A 126 -4.40 -9.53 8.91
CA SER A 126 -5.62 -9.74 8.12
C SER A 126 -5.80 -8.70 7.02
N LEU A 127 -5.39 -7.45 7.23
CA LEU A 127 -5.38 -6.43 6.18
C LEU A 127 -4.43 -6.84 5.06
N GLY A 128 -3.18 -7.21 5.39
CA GLY A 128 -2.20 -7.65 4.40
C GLY A 128 -2.68 -8.87 3.61
N MET A 129 -3.21 -9.86 4.30
CA MET A 129 -3.78 -11.06 3.67
C MET A 129 -5.00 -10.75 2.79
N SER A 130 -5.87 -9.82 3.22
CA SER A 130 -7.05 -9.41 2.43
C SER A 130 -6.64 -8.75 1.11
N GLU A 131 -5.56 -7.98 1.10
CA GLU A 131 -5.03 -7.39 -0.12
C GLU A 131 -4.55 -8.45 -1.12
N LEU A 132 -3.79 -9.46 -0.65
CA LEU A 132 -3.33 -10.57 -1.52
C LEU A 132 -4.49 -11.39 -2.08
N VAL A 133 -5.47 -11.70 -1.22
CA VAL A 133 -6.69 -12.39 -1.62
C VAL A 133 -7.47 -11.56 -2.65
N PHE A 134 -7.60 -10.26 -2.42
CA PHE A 134 -8.29 -9.34 -3.33
C PHE A 134 -7.60 -9.23 -4.70
N PHE A 135 -6.27 -9.10 -4.78
CA PHE A 135 -5.58 -9.03 -6.07
C PHE A 135 -5.78 -10.32 -6.89
N THR A 136 -5.73 -11.47 -6.21
CA THR A 136 -6.01 -12.76 -6.86
C THR A 136 -7.44 -12.85 -7.36
N GLN A 137 -8.39 -12.39 -6.53
CA GLN A 137 -9.81 -12.38 -6.90
C GLN A 137 -10.09 -11.42 -8.07
N LEU A 138 -9.48 -10.22 -8.07
CA LEU A 138 -9.58 -9.25 -9.16
C LEU A 138 -9.17 -9.87 -10.50
N ALA A 139 -8.01 -10.55 -10.52
CA ALA A 139 -7.52 -11.23 -11.71
C ALA A 139 -8.51 -12.32 -12.20
N ARG A 140 -9.04 -13.14 -11.28
CA ARG A 140 -10.00 -14.21 -11.58
C ARG A 140 -11.36 -13.68 -12.04
N LEU A 141 -11.86 -12.63 -11.43
CA LEU A 141 -13.12 -12.00 -11.85
C LEU A 141 -13.01 -11.37 -13.24
N GLY A 142 -11.89 -10.69 -13.52
CA GLY A 142 -11.67 -10.04 -14.80
C GLY A 142 -11.49 -11.04 -15.94
N THR A 143 -10.69 -12.07 -15.73
CA THR A 143 -10.35 -13.06 -16.78
C THR A 143 -11.31 -14.23 -16.88
N ARG A 144 -12.07 -14.53 -15.81
CA ARG A 144 -12.86 -15.78 -15.64
C ARG A 144 -11.99 -17.05 -15.67
N GLU A 145 -10.70 -16.89 -15.42
CA GLU A 145 -9.72 -17.99 -15.36
C GLU A 145 -9.19 -18.15 -13.93
N ARG A 146 -8.71 -19.35 -13.60
CA ARG A 146 -8.05 -19.61 -12.32
C ARG A 146 -6.61 -19.08 -12.36
N ILE A 147 -6.47 -17.77 -12.27
CA ILE A 147 -5.15 -17.15 -12.17
C ILE A 147 -4.52 -17.50 -10.81
N GLU A 148 -3.26 -17.94 -10.87
CA GLU A 148 -2.45 -18.28 -9.69
C GLU A 148 -1.19 -17.38 -9.68
N PRO A 149 -0.96 -16.59 -8.63
CA PRO A 149 0.27 -15.82 -8.49
C PRO A 149 1.50 -16.73 -8.50
N LEU A 150 2.62 -16.24 -9.02
CA LEU A 150 3.91 -16.94 -8.97
C LEU A 150 4.47 -17.00 -7.54
N ALA A 151 4.24 -15.95 -6.74
CA ALA A 151 4.70 -15.83 -5.37
C ALA A 151 3.85 -14.83 -4.59
N ALA A 152 3.71 -15.05 -3.30
CA ALA A 152 3.09 -14.14 -2.36
C ALA A 152 3.87 -14.10 -1.04
N SER A 153 3.96 -12.92 -0.40
CA SER A 153 4.64 -12.79 0.89
C SER A 153 4.01 -11.70 1.77
N VAL A 154 4.11 -11.90 3.08
CA VAL A 154 3.63 -10.99 4.12
C VAL A 154 4.61 -10.94 5.30
N PRO A 155 4.62 -9.83 6.09
CA PRO A 155 5.47 -9.73 7.28
C PRO A 155 5.08 -10.71 8.39
N ASP A 156 3.78 -10.93 8.58
CA ASP A 156 3.24 -11.80 9.62
C ASP A 156 2.36 -12.88 8.97
N LEU A 157 2.82 -14.13 9.03
CA LEU A 157 2.13 -15.25 8.44
C LEU A 157 0.87 -15.62 9.23
N PRO A 158 -0.25 -16.00 8.57
CA PRO A 158 -1.39 -16.55 9.27
C PRO A 158 -1.04 -17.86 9.99
N MET A 159 -1.70 -18.13 11.11
CA MET A 159 -1.48 -19.35 11.90
C MET A 159 -1.78 -20.62 11.10
N ASN A 160 -2.81 -20.57 10.24
CA ASN A 160 -3.17 -21.64 9.32
C ASN A 160 -2.88 -21.20 7.87
N LEU A 161 -1.78 -21.67 7.30
CA LEU A 161 -1.35 -21.34 5.94
C LEU A 161 -2.16 -22.07 4.85
N ALA A 162 -2.59 -23.29 5.13
CA ALA A 162 -3.13 -24.19 4.13
C ALA A 162 -4.35 -23.61 3.36
N PRO A 163 -5.37 -23.01 3.98
CA PRO A 163 -6.49 -22.40 3.26
C PRO A 163 -6.06 -21.25 2.34
N TYR A 164 -5.11 -20.44 2.79
CA TYR A 164 -4.61 -19.31 1.99
C TYR A 164 -3.79 -19.79 0.79
N GLN A 165 -2.90 -20.76 0.98
CA GLN A 165 -2.13 -21.35 -0.12
C GLN A 165 -3.02 -22.06 -1.12
N ALA A 166 -4.04 -22.78 -0.65
CA ALA A 166 -5.04 -23.41 -1.51
C ALA A 166 -5.85 -22.37 -2.32
N TYR A 167 -6.21 -21.23 -1.68
CA TYR A 167 -6.90 -20.15 -2.36
C TYR A 167 -6.00 -19.46 -3.39
N LEU A 168 -4.80 -19.07 -3.00
CA LEU A 168 -3.87 -18.34 -3.88
C LEU A 168 -3.35 -19.22 -5.02
N GLY A 169 -3.12 -20.51 -4.77
CA GLY A 169 -2.50 -21.45 -5.71
C GLY A 169 -0.96 -21.38 -5.69
N CYS A 170 -0.36 -20.67 -4.73
CA CYS A 170 1.08 -20.56 -4.58
C CYS A 170 1.50 -20.61 -3.11
N ALA A 171 2.79 -20.79 -2.86
CA ALA A 171 3.35 -20.71 -1.53
C ALA A 171 3.27 -19.27 -0.98
N LEU A 172 2.95 -19.14 0.31
CA LEU A 172 2.99 -17.88 1.04
C LEU A 172 4.24 -17.86 1.93
N ALA A 173 5.11 -16.88 1.74
CA ALA A 173 6.37 -16.73 2.44
C ALA A 173 6.36 -15.55 3.43
N ALA A 174 7.17 -15.65 4.49
CA ALA A 174 7.47 -14.51 5.35
C ALA A 174 8.45 -13.55 4.64
N SER A 175 8.18 -12.23 4.72
CA SER A 175 9.02 -11.18 4.13
C SER A 175 8.79 -9.88 4.90
N GLU A 176 9.68 -8.92 4.80
CA GLU A 176 9.46 -7.60 5.41
C GLU A 176 8.33 -6.78 4.78
N GLN A 177 7.84 -7.19 3.63
CA GLN A 177 6.83 -6.45 2.86
C GLN A 177 5.72 -7.36 2.38
N ILE A 178 4.53 -6.78 2.22
CA ILE A 178 3.42 -7.44 1.54
C ILE A 178 3.68 -7.35 0.05
N GLN A 179 3.84 -8.51 -0.60
CA GLN A 179 4.15 -8.60 -2.02
C GLN A 179 3.36 -9.70 -2.70
N MET A 180 3.05 -9.48 -3.97
CA MET A 180 2.48 -10.48 -4.86
C MET A 180 3.07 -10.36 -6.26
N THR A 181 3.42 -11.49 -6.86
CA THR A 181 3.98 -11.54 -8.20
C THR A 181 3.05 -12.34 -9.11
N PHE A 182 2.68 -11.77 -10.23
CA PHE A 182 1.96 -12.45 -11.31
C PHE A 182 2.89 -12.69 -12.51
N SER A 183 2.64 -13.74 -13.30
CA SER A 183 3.31 -13.91 -14.58
C SER A 183 2.93 -12.76 -15.54
N ALA A 184 3.86 -12.38 -16.44
CA ALA A 184 3.54 -11.37 -17.45
C ALA A 184 2.41 -11.83 -18.39
N GLN A 185 2.28 -13.15 -18.60
CA GLN A 185 1.21 -13.73 -19.41
C GLN A 185 -0.15 -13.51 -18.74
N ASP A 186 -0.28 -13.83 -17.45
CA ASP A 186 -1.54 -13.68 -16.71
C ASP A 186 -1.87 -12.21 -16.49
N ALA A 187 -0.86 -11.39 -16.20
CA ALA A 187 -1.04 -9.95 -15.97
C ALA A 187 -1.47 -9.16 -17.23
N ARG A 188 -1.19 -9.69 -18.42
CA ARG A 188 -1.60 -9.13 -19.71
C ARG A 188 -2.82 -9.86 -20.33
N ARG A 189 -3.35 -10.87 -19.65
CA ARG A 189 -4.54 -11.58 -20.12
C ARG A 189 -5.72 -10.62 -20.18
N PRO A 190 -6.44 -10.55 -21.33
CA PRO A 190 -7.58 -9.62 -21.47
C PRO A 190 -8.67 -9.92 -20.43
N PHE A 191 -9.19 -8.87 -19.82
CA PHE A 191 -10.35 -8.96 -18.96
C PHE A 191 -11.62 -9.04 -19.79
N LEU A 192 -12.48 -9.99 -19.47
CA LEU A 192 -13.82 -10.11 -20.07
C LEU A 192 -14.78 -9.03 -19.53
N THR A 193 -14.38 -8.36 -18.48
CA THR A 193 -15.11 -7.27 -17.84
C THR A 193 -14.67 -5.89 -18.34
N ASP A 194 -13.77 -5.81 -19.33
CA ASP A 194 -13.30 -4.54 -19.91
C ASP A 194 -14.48 -3.67 -20.39
N ASN A 195 -14.53 -2.45 -19.88
CA ASN A 195 -15.57 -1.49 -20.22
C ASN A 195 -15.05 -0.06 -20.07
N MET A 196 -14.45 0.44 -21.15
CA MET A 196 -13.89 1.80 -21.18
C MET A 196 -14.93 2.88 -20.98
N ALA A 197 -16.18 2.68 -21.42
CA ALA A 197 -17.25 3.66 -21.22
C ALA A 197 -17.64 3.77 -19.74
N MET A 198 -17.71 2.64 -19.04
CA MET A 198 -17.98 2.62 -17.61
C MET A 198 -16.80 3.20 -16.80
N TRP A 199 -15.56 2.87 -17.18
CA TRP A 199 -14.38 3.51 -16.59
C TRP A 199 -14.44 5.04 -16.72
N ALA A 200 -14.69 5.56 -17.92
CA ALA A 200 -14.80 7.00 -18.18
C ALA A 200 -15.92 7.69 -17.37
N ALA A 201 -16.97 6.95 -16.99
CA ALA A 201 -18.03 7.45 -16.12
C ALA A 201 -17.60 7.55 -14.65
N PHE A 202 -16.75 6.63 -14.16
CA PHE A 202 -16.25 6.62 -12.77
C PHE A 202 -15.07 7.55 -12.53
N GLU A 203 -14.16 7.65 -13.50
CA GLU A 203 -12.89 8.34 -13.36
C GLU A 203 -13.00 9.79 -12.86
N PRO A 204 -13.92 10.65 -13.38
CA PRO A 204 -14.06 12.02 -12.88
C PRO A 204 -14.45 12.10 -11.40
N ALA A 205 -15.35 11.23 -10.95
CA ALA A 205 -15.78 11.18 -9.56
C ALA A 205 -14.66 10.67 -8.63
N LEU A 206 -13.87 9.71 -9.07
CA LEU A 206 -12.71 9.21 -8.32
C LEU A 206 -11.62 10.28 -8.22
N ASN A 207 -11.35 11.00 -9.30
CA ASN A 207 -10.38 12.11 -9.31
C ASN A 207 -10.83 13.26 -8.41
N SER A 208 -12.13 13.59 -8.39
CA SER A 208 -12.68 14.60 -7.48
C SER A 208 -12.47 14.18 -6.02
N ARG A 209 -12.83 12.96 -5.66
CA ARG A 209 -12.62 12.42 -4.31
C ARG A 209 -11.14 12.39 -3.90
N LEU A 210 -10.25 12.03 -4.83
CA LEU A 210 -8.81 12.05 -4.58
C LEU A 210 -8.30 13.47 -4.33
N SER A 211 -8.74 14.44 -5.14
CA SER A 211 -8.42 15.86 -4.96
C SER A 211 -8.95 16.42 -3.63
N GLU A 212 -10.15 16.03 -3.21
CA GLU A 212 -10.72 16.40 -1.92
C GLU A 212 -9.91 15.81 -0.76
N LEU A 213 -9.49 14.54 -0.88
CA LEU A 213 -8.63 13.89 0.11
C LEU A 213 -7.27 14.60 0.21
N ASP A 214 -6.66 14.94 -0.93
CA ASP A 214 -5.39 15.67 -0.98
C ASP A 214 -5.52 17.09 -0.43
N ALA A 215 -6.65 17.75 -0.63
CA ALA A 215 -6.92 19.07 -0.04
C ALA A 215 -7.10 19.02 1.49
N GLN A 216 -7.58 17.89 2.02
CA GLN A 216 -7.73 17.63 3.46
C GLN A 216 -6.48 17.02 4.11
N ALA A 217 -5.55 16.52 3.31
CA ALA A 217 -4.31 15.96 3.79
C ALA A 217 -3.50 16.99 4.59
N SER A 218 -2.89 16.56 5.68
CA SER A 218 -1.95 17.39 6.43
C SER A 218 -0.83 17.90 5.52
N LEU A 219 -0.23 19.02 5.88
CA LEU A 219 0.91 19.51 5.10
C LEU A 219 2.08 18.51 5.11
N ARG A 220 2.25 17.78 6.21
CA ARG A 220 3.21 16.66 6.30
C ARG A 220 2.98 15.64 5.18
N GLU A 221 1.74 15.17 4.99
CA GLU A 221 1.41 14.17 3.97
C GLU A 221 1.61 14.71 2.55
N ARG A 222 1.22 15.96 2.32
CA ARG A 222 1.41 16.63 1.02
C ARG A 222 2.89 16.81 0.69
N VAL A 223 3.71 17.23 1.65
CA VAL A 223 5.17 17.33 1.50
C VAL A 223 5.79 15.96 1.22
N ARG A 224 5.38 14.92 1.97
CA ARG A 224 5.84 13.55 1.76
C ARG A 224 5.53 13.06 0.35
N ALA A 225 4.30 13.27 -0.14
CA ALA A 225 3.90 12.89 -1.49
C ALA A 225 4.76 13.56 -2.57
N VAL A 226 5.00 14.88 -2.43
CA VAL A 226 5.89 15.61 -3.35
C VAL A 226 7.32 15.08 -3.29
N LEU A 227 7.85 14.77 -2.10
CA LEU A 227 9.19 14.21 -1.96
C LEU A 227 9.32 12.83 -2.61
N LEU A 228 8.34 11.95 -2.45
CA LEU A 228 8.32 10.63 -3.11
C LEU A 228 8.34 10.75 -4.64
N GLU A 229 7.67 11.76 -5.20
CA GLU A 229 7.64 12.02 -6.64
C GLU A 229 8.97 12.64 -7.13
N THR A 230 9.55 13.57 -6.38
CA THR A 230 10.66 14.41 -6.85
C THR A 230 12.06 13.87 -6.52
N LEU A 231 12.20 13.10 -5.45
CA LEU A 231 13.50 12.53 -5.04
C LEU A 231 14.13 11.65 -6.12
N PRO A 232 13.41 10.75 -6.84
CA PRO A 232 14.00 9.95 -7.92
C PRO A 232 14.57 10.79 -9.07
N ALA A 233 14.12 12.05 -9.22
CA ALA A 233 14.69 13.01 -10.14
C ALA A 233 15.84 13.85 -9.53
N GLY A 234 16.31 13.51 -8.33
CA GLY A 234 17.36 14.23 -7.59
C GLY A 234 16.92 15.55 -6.95
N ILE A 235 15.61 15.83 -6.93
CA ILE A 235 15.06 17.09 -6.41
C ILE A 235 14.65 16.90 -4.95
N SER A 236 15.34 17.57 -4.02
CA SER A 236 15.15 17.43 -2.58
C SER A 236 15.07 18.76 -1.83
N SER A 237 15.09 19.89 -2.53
CA SER A 237 15.12 21.20 -1.88
C SER A 237 13.74 21.63 -1.37
N ILE A 238 13.71 22.28 -0.21
CA ILE A 238 12.47 22.84 0.35
C ILE A 238 11.82 23.86 -0.59
N ASP A 239 12.63 24.57 -1.38
CA ASP A 239 12.14 25.57 -2.33
C ASP A 239 11.39 24.91 -3.48
N ALA A 240 11.90 23.78 -4.01
CA ALA A 240 11.23 23.01 -5.06
C ALA A 240 9.92 22.39 -4.56
N VAL A 241 9.92 21.87 -3.32
CA VAL A 241 8.70 21.30 -2.71
C VAL A 241 7.66 22.40 -2.45
N ALA A 242 8.08 23.57 -1.95
CA ALA A 242 7.19 24.71 -1.73
C ALA A 242 6.55 25.20 -3.04
N GLN A 243 7.35 25.26 -4.12
CA GLN A 243 6.86 25.61 -5.46
C GLN A 243 5.82 24.61 -5.97
N ARG A 244 6.06 23.31 -5.81
CA ARG A 244 5.10 22.25 -6.19
C ARG A 244 3.80 22.34 -5.41
N LEU A 245 3.86 22.72 -4.13
CA LEU A 245 2.69 22.91 -3.28
C LEU A 245 2.02 24.28 -3.46
N ALA A 246 2.53 25.13 -4.34
CA ALA A 246 2.05 26.51 -4.58
C ALA A 246 2.00 27.38 -3.31
N ILE A 247 2.96 27.19 -2.38
CA ILE A 247 3.09 27.99 -1.16
C ILE A 247 4.51 28.54 -1.04
N SER A 248 4.68 29.60 -0.23
CA SER A 248 6.03 30.12 0.03
C SER A 248 6.81 29.17 0.97
N LYS A 249 8.14 29.15 0.83
CA LYS A 249 9.03 28.42 1.76
C LYS A 249 8.75 28.75 3.22
N ARG A 250 8.55 30.04 3.53
CA ARG A 250 8.23 30.51 4.89
C ARG A 250 6.91 29.93 5.39
N SER A 251 5.88 29.88 4.53
CA SER A 251 4.58 29.29 4.87
C SER A 251 4.70 27.78 5.10
N LEU A 252 5.47 27.10 4.26
CA LEU A 252 5.74 25.67 4.41
C LEU A 252 6.43 25.37 5.74
N GLN A 253 7.49 26.08 6.07
CA GLN A 253 8.21 25.90 7.34
C GLN A 253 7.33 26.17 8.57
N ARG A 254 6.55 27.26 8.53
CA ARG A 254 5.65 27.61 9.63
C ARG A 254 4.57 26.55 9.85
N GLN A 255 3.89 26.14 8.79
CA GLN A 255 2.79 25.15 8.88
C GLN A 255 3.30 23.77 9.29
N LEU A 256 4.49 23.34 8.83
CA LEU A 256 5.12 22.10 9.31
C LEU A 256 5.45 22.20 10.81
N ALA A 257 5.93 23.34 11.27
CA ALA A 257 6.19 23.56 12.70
C ALA A 257 4.89 23.52 13.54
N GLU A 258 3.76 24.01 13.01
CA GLU A 258 2.44 23.88 13.62
C GLU A 258 2.00 22.40 13.74
N GLU A 259 2.44 21.55 12.82
CA GLU A 259 2.26 20.08 12.87
C GLU A 259 3.38 19.38 13.65
N SER A 260 4.25 20.11 14.34
CA SER A 260 5.38 19.61 15.15
C SER A 260 6.38 18.74 14.36
N VAL A 261 6.57 19.00 13.07
CA VAL A 261 7.50 18.28 12.22
C VAL A 261 8.40 19.23 11.42
N GLY A 262 9.67 18.82 11.22
CA GLY A 262 10.63 19.57 10.42
C GLY A 262 10.73 19.05 8.98
N PHE A 263 10.95 19.94 7.99
CA PHE A 263 11.16 19.51 6.60
C PHE A 263 12.33 18.52 6.45
N GLN A 264 13.43 18.73 7.18
CA GLN A 264 14.60 17.84 7.13
C GLN A 264 14.29 16.45 7.71
N GLU A 265 13.44 16.38 8.69
CA GLU A 265 12.95 15.13 9.28
C GLU A 265 12.14 14.35 8.24
N LEU A 266 11.14 14.98 7.61
CA LEU A 266 10.36 14.36 6.53
C LEU A 266 11.22 13.93 5.35
N LEU A 267 12.18 14.75 4.94
CA LEU A 267 13.12 14.40 3.89
C LEU A 267 13.96 13.17 4.27
N SER A 268 14.38 13.09 5.54
CA SER A 268 15.14 11.94 6.06
C SER A 268 14.29 10.68 6.11
N GLU A 269 13.04 10.76 6.56
CA GLU A 269 12.07 9.64 6.57
C GLU A 269 11.86 9.08 5.16
N VAL A 270 11.56 9.95 4.18
CA VAL A 270 11.31 9.54 2.80
C VAL A 270 12.58 8.96 2.14
N ARG A 271 13.73 9.54 2.41
CA ARG A 271 15.02 9.01 1.94
C ARG A 271 15.32 7.62 2.50
N HIS A 272 15.05 7.41 3.78
CA HIS A 272 15.22 6.11 4.44
C HIS A 272 14.31 5.04 3.81
N GLU A 273 13.04 5.35 3.61
CA GLU A 273 12.08 4.45 2.97
C GLU A 273 12.52 4.06 1.55
N LEU A 274 12.83 5.06 0.70
CA LEU A 274 13.29 4.82 -0.66
C LEU A 274 14.64 4.09 -0.71
N ALA A 275 15.57 4.38 0.22
CA ALA A 275 16.84 3.66 0.33
C ALA A 275 16.63 2.16 0.58
N ARG A 276 15.76 1.82 1.54
CA ARG A 276 15.40 0.43 1.82
C ARG A 276 14.76 -0.23 0.59
N HIS A 277 13.87 0.48 -0.08
CA HIS A 277 13.23 0.00 -1.31
C HIS A 277 14.26 -0.33 -2.40
N TYR A 278 15.15 0.61 -2.72
CA TYR A 278 16.16 0.39 -3.77
C TYR A 278 17.18 -0.70 -3.39
N LEU A 279 17.66 -0.70 -2.16
CA LEU A 279 18.61 -1.72 -1.69
C LEU A 279 18.04 -3.13 -1.68
N SER A 280 16.74 -3.27 -1.49
CA SER A 280 16.06 -4.57 -1.42
C SER A 280 15.58 -5.10 -2.76
N ARG A 281 15.50 -4.28 -3.80
CA ARG A 281 14.79 -4.63 -5.04
C ARG A 281 15.57 -4.46 -6.31
N THR A 282 16.68 -3.75 -6.25
CA THR A 282 17.44 -3.40 -7.44
C THR A 282 18.91 -3.74 -7.25
N ASP A 283 19.57 -4.06 -8.36
CA ASP A 283 21.02 -4.26 -8.39
C ASP A 283 21.79 -2.94 -8.62
N ILE A 284 21.10 -1.79 -8.62
CA ILE A 284 21.74 -0.50 -8.77
C ILE A 284 22.73 -0.22 -7.65
N SER A 285 23.82 0.44 -7.98
CA SER A 285 24.90 0.71 -7.04
C SER A 285 24.47 1.67 -5.92
N ALA A 286 25.18 1.64 -4.80
CA ALA A 286 24.98 2.61 -3.72
C ALA A 286 25.19 4.07 -4.19
N GLY A 287 26.03 4.29 -5.20
CA GLY A 287 26.23 5.59 -5.83
C GLY A 287 25.00 6.08 -6.58
N GLU A 288 24.38 5.22 -7.37
CA GLU A 288 23.14 5.53 -8.10
C GLU A 288 21.97 5.75 -7.11
N ILE A 289 21.86 4.93 -6.07
CA ILE A 289 20.86 5.13 -5.01
C ILE A 289 21.07 6.48 -4.33
N SER A 290 22.30 6.83 -4.01
CA SER A 290 22.65 8.14 -3.44
C SER A 290 22.11 9.30 -4.29
N TRP A 291 22.30 9.20 -5.60
CA TRP A 291 21.81 10.21 -6.54
C TRP A 291 20.28 10.25 -6.60
N LEU A 292 19.62 9.10 -6.71
CA LEU A 292 18.14 8.97 -6.70
C LEU A 292 17.49 9.50 -5.40
N LEU A 293 18.25 9.54 -4.32
CA LEU A 293 17.83 10.09 -3.04
C LEU A 293 18.19 11.57 -2.87
N GLY A 294 18.74 12.21 -3.91
CA GLY A 294 19.13 13.62 -3.89
C GLY A 294 20.28 13.93 -2.95
N PHE A 295 21.23 13.00 -2.73
CA PHE A 295 22.50 13.28 -2.10
C PHE A 295 23.53 13.72 -3.14
N GLN A 296 24.35 14.71 -2.82
CA GLN A 296 25.42 15.15 -3.72
C GLN A 296 26.62 14.20 -3.73
N GLU A 297 26.83 13.47 -2.62
CA GLU A 297 27.97 12.56 -2.43
C GLU A 297 27.50 11.23 -1.85
N SER A 298 28.01 10.11 -2.38
CA SER A 298 27.71 8.77 -1.89
C SER A 298 28.07 8.55 -0.43
N ASN A 299 29.14 9.19 0.06
CA ASN A 299 29.53 9.10 1.46
C ASN A 299 28.50 9.72 2.41
N SER A 300 27.80 10.76 1.98
CA SER A 300 26.72 11.37 2.75
C SER A 300 25.51 10.43 2.88
N PHE A 301 25.16 9.73 1.81
CA PHE A 301 24.16 8.66 1.85
C PHE A 301 24.55 7.53 2.78
N ILE A 302 25.80 7.01 2.68
CA ILE A 302 26.27 5.89 3.52
C ILE A 302 26.19 6.27 5.00
N ARG A 303 26.60 7.48 5.38
CA ARG A 303 26.50 7.98 6.77
C ARG A 303 25.04 8.09 7.24
N ALA A 304 24.18 8.67 6.42
CA ALA A 304 22.75 8.80 6.71
C ALA A 304 22.11 7.42 6.89
N PHE A 305 22.33 6.50 5.96
CA PHE A 305 21.79 5.15 6.02
C PHE A 305 22.24 4.38 7.29
N ARG A 306 23.51 4.52 7.65
CA ARG A 306 24.04 3.93 8.90
C ARG A 306 23.39 4.56 10.13
N SER A 307 23.09 5.86 10.11
CA SER A 307 22.37 6.53 11.20
C SER A 307 20.93 6.00 11.34
N TRP A 308 20.25 5.69 10.23
CA TRP A 308 18.89 5.19 10.25
C TRP A 308 18.76 3.71 10.63
N THR A 309 19.72 2.87 10.19
CA THR A 309 19.60 1.39 10.26
C THR A 309 20.64 0.71 11.13
N GLY A 310 21.63 1.44 11.62
CA GLY A 310 22.78 0.89 12.35
C GLY A 310 23.81 0.16 11.48
N THR A 311 23.55 -0.04 10.18
CA THR A 311 24.40 -0.82 9.26
C THR A 311 24.70 -0.06 7.97
N THR A 312 25.66 -0.55 7.17
CA THR A 312 25.97 0.07 5.88
C THR A 312 25.02 -0.43 4.78
N PRO A 313 24.79 0.36 3.67
CA PRO A 313 24.00 -0.10 2.55
C PRO A 313 24.48 -1.43 1.96
N ALA A 314 25.79 -1.65 1.88
CA ALA A 314 26.38 -2.88 1.37
C ALA A 314 26.11 -4.08 2.30
N ALA A 315 26.28 -3.91 3.60
CA ALA A 315 25.99 -4.96 4.59
C ALA A 315 24.47 -5.26 4.65
N TYR A 316 23.62 -4.24 4.54
CA TYR A 316 22.17 -4.41 4.49
C TYR A 316 21.74 -5.25 3.28
N ARG A 317 22.34 -5.00 2.10
CA ARG A 317 22.10 -5.80 0.89
C ARG A 317 22.60 -7.23 1.02
N GLN A 318 23.83 -7.43 1.57
CA GLN A 318 24.42 -8.76 1.75
C GLN A 318 23.71 -9.61 2.78
N GLY A 319 23.25 -9.01 3.89
CA GLY A 319 22.45 -9.70 4.89
C GLY A 319 21.16 -10.31 4.35
N ARG A 320 20.60 -9.73 3.27
CA ARG A 320 19.45 -10.28 2.55
C ARG A 320 19.82 -11.37 1.55
N VAL A 321 20.91 -11.21 0.81
CA VAL A 321 21.41 -12.26 -0.11
C VAL A 321 21.77 -13.53 0.65
N GLY A 322 22.25 -13.41 1.90
CA GLY A 322 22.55 -14.56 2.76
C GLY A 322 21.29 -15.28 3.29
N MET A 323 20.16 -14.59 3.42
CA MET A 323 18.88 -15.22 3.78
C MET A 323 18.23 -15.92 2.57
N ASP A 324 18.40 -15.40 1.36
CA ASP A 324 17.87 -16.03 0.14
C ASP A 324 18.69 -17.26 -0.28
N ALA A 325 19.99 -17.34 0.08
CA ALA A 325 20.88 -18.45 -0.27
C ALA A 325 20.75 -19.70 0.66
N GLN A 326 20.06 -19.61 1.76
CA GLN A 326 19.84 -20.75 2.68
C GLN A 326 18.60 -21.60 2.33
N TRP A 327 17.89 -21.28 1.23
CA TRP A 327 16.67 -21.97 0.81
C TRP A 327 16.74 -22.51 -0.63
N HIS A 328 17.92 -22.89 -1.10
CA HIS A 328 18.13 -23.69 -2.32
C HIS A 328 18.48 -25.11 -2.00
#